data_936a0bed58313ebbe6dae04a42746140
#
_entry.id   936a0bed58313ebbe6dae04a42746140
#
_cell.length_a   1.000
_cell.length_b   1.000
_cell.length_c   1.000
_cell.angle_alpha   90.00
_cell.angle_beta   90.00
_cell.angle_gamma   90.00
#
_symmetry.space_group_name_H-M   'P 1'
#
loop_
_entity.id
_entity.type
_entity.pdbx_description
1 polymer ?
#
loop_
_entity_poly.entity_id
_entity_poly.type
_entity_poly.pdbx_seq_one_letter_code
_entity_poly.pdbx_strand_id
1 'polypeptide(L)'
;LPSEADLHRVAEQLGRTPRGVVAISYRTPDGEPAVVMTVPRLPDGTPFPTLYYLTEPRLVAQASRMEASHLMKDMTERLHTDPQLQANYQAAHQHYLDKRNSMEDLGTNFSGGGMPDRVKCIHVLMAYALSEGPGVVLLGDEAVARAADEGGLRGTAIPKDWPTLADLGITDALTDMGAVSYTHLT
;
A
#
# COMPACT_ATOMS: atom_id res chain seq x y z
N LEU A 1 20.97 -3.33 -5.89
CA LEU A 1 20.82 -3.84 -4.53
C LEU A 1 20.85 -2.69 -3.53
N PRO A 2 20.14 -2.81 -2.39
CA PRO A 2 20.19 -1.81 -1.34
C PRO A 2 21.61 -1.68 -0.77
N SER A 3 21.98 -0.48 -0.36
CA SER A 3 23.25 -0.27 0.32
C SER A 3 23.19 -0.78 1.76
N GLU A 4 24.36 -0.95 2.40
CA GLU A 4 24.41 -1.28 3.81
C GLU A 4 23.69 -0.22 4.66
N ALA A 5 23.83 1.06 4.31
CA ALA A 5 23.16 2.16 5.00
C ALA A 5 21.63 2.02 4.89
N ASP A 6 21.11 1.66 3.73
CA ASP A 6 19.68 1.43 3.53
C ASP A 6 19.21 0.28 4.41
N LEU A 7 19.91 -0.83 4.39
CA LEU A 7 19.51 -2.01 5.19
C LEU A 7 19.58 -1.71 6.69
N HIS A 8 20.57 -0.95 7.13
CA HIS A 8 20.69 -0.51 8.52
C HIS A 8 19.49 0.38 8.91
N ARG A 9 19.13 1.31 8.03
CA ARG A 9 17.99 2.21 8.28
C ARG A 9 16.68 1.42 8.33
N VAL A 10 16.48 0.47 7.41
CA VAL A 10 15.31 -0.38 7.41
C VAL A 10 15.24 -1.22 8.70
N ALA A 11 16.37 -1.72 9.17
CA ALA A 11 16.42 -2.46 10.43
C ALA A 11 15.98 -1.59 11.61
N GLU A 12 16.41 -0.33 11.63
CA GLU A 12 15.96 0.63 12.64
C GLU A 12 14.46 0.86 12.58
N GLN A 13 13.93 1.03 11.35
CA GLN A 13 12.50 1.26 11.14
C GLN A 13 11.66 0.08 11.62
N LEU A 14 12.13 -1.14 11.38
CA LEU A 14 11.39 -2.36 11.71
C LEU A 14 11.63 -2.84 13.14
N GLY A 15 12.71 -2.40 13.77
CA GLY A 15 13.13 -2.91 15.09
C GLY A 15 13.70 -4.32 15.02
N ARG A 16 14.10 -4.78 13.83
CA ARG A 16 14.70 -6.09 13.61
C ARG A 16 15.44 -6.11 12.28
N THR A 17 16.34 -7.07 12.11
CA THR A 17 17.08 -7.23 10.85
C THR A 17 16.12 -7.64 9.73
N PRO A 18 16.06 -6.90 8.61
CA PRO A 18 15.25 -7.29 7.47
C PRO A 18 15.84 -8.53 6.78
N ARG A 19 14.99 -9.36 6.20
CA ARG A 19 15.41 -10.56 5.47
C ARG A 19 14.81 -10.54 4.07
N GLY A 20 15.61 -11.04 3.11
CA GLY A 20 15.14 -11.23 1.75
C GLY A 20 14.94 -9.95 0.96
N VAL A 21 15.50 -8.83 1.40
CA VAL A 21 15.34 -7.54 0.71
C VAL A 21 16.22 -7.52 -0.54
N VAL A 22 15.62 -7.21 -1.69
CA VAL A 22 16.35 -7.10 -2.96
C VAL A 22 16.38 -5.68 -3.50
N ALA A 23 15.52 -4.80 -3.04
CA ALA A 23 15.48 -3.41 -3.50
C ALA A 23 14.76 -2.51 -2.50
N ILE A 24 15.07 -1.22 -2.55
CA ILE A 24 14.21 -0.19 -1.99
C ILE A 24 13.29 0.21 -3.13
N SER A 25 12.03 -0.20 -3.07
CA SER A 25 11.07 0.04 -4.16
C SER A 25 10.41 1.41 -4.08
N TYR A 26 10.45 2.05 -2.94
CA TYR A 26 10.00 3.43 -2.78
C TYR A 26 10.84 4.12 -1.71
N ARG A 27 11.29 5.32 -2.03
CA ARG A 27 12.02 6.21 -1.13
C ARG A 27 11.24 7.50 -1.00
N THR A 28 11.09 7.99 0.22
CA THR A 28 10.33 9.23 0.46
C THR A 28 11.03 10.43 -0.18
N PRO A 29 10.28 11.52 -0.48
CA PRO A 29 10.90 12.75 -0.97
C PRO A 29 11.96 13.30 -0.02
N ASP A 30 11.81 13.09 1.29
CA ASP A 30 12.81 13.53 2.27
C ASP A 30 13.93 12.50 2.51
N GLY A 31 14.03 11.47 1.65
CA GLY A 31 15.22 10.63 1.55
C GLY A 31 15.24 9.32 2.32
N GLU A 32 14.13 8.97 2.99
CA GLU A 32 14.08 7.74 3.76
C GLU A 32 13.70 6.53 2.90
N PRO A 33 14.30 5.35 3.13
CA PRO A 33 13.74 4.13 2.55
C PRO A 33 12.34 3.92 3.15
N ALA A 34 11.38 3.53 2.34
CA ALA A 34 9.99 3.49 2.81
C ALA A 34 9.25 2.22 2.44
N VAL A 35 9.59 1.60 1.32
CA VAL A 35 9.06 0.29 0.93
C VAL A 35 10.23 -0.54 0.43
N VAL A 36 10.30 -1.78 0.88
CA VAL A 36 11.29 -2.74 0.39
C VAL A 36 10.61 -3.79 -0.47
N MET A 37 11.31 -4.21 -1.54
CA MET A 37 10.90 -5.36 -2.34
C MET A 37 11.60 -6.58 -1.77
N THR A 38 10.85 -7.67 -1.57
CA THR A 38 11.37 -8.88 -0.97
C THR A 38 11.21 -10.07 -1.90
N VAL A 39 12.11 -11.06 -1.76
CA VAL A 39 12.03 -12.30 -2.52
C VAL A 39 10.86 -13.15 -2.03
N PRO A 40 10.29 -14.02 -2.91
CA PRO A 40 9.13 -14.85 -2.55
C PRO A 40 9.42 -15.90 -1.46
N ARG A 41 10.68 -16.25 -1.26
CA ARG A 41 11.07 -17.17 -0.17
C ARG A 41 12.18 -16.54 0.65
N LEU A 42 12.04 -16.67 1.96
CA LEU A 42 13.10 -16.26 2.89
C LEU A 42 14.31 -17.22 2.76
N PRO A 43 15.48 -16.83 3.29
CA PRO A 43 16.68 -17.67 3.17
C PRO A 43 16.51 -19.09 3.69
N ASP A 44 15.61 -19.31 4.66
CA ASP A 44 15.33 -20.63 5.20
C ASP A 44 14.31 -21.44 4.38
N GLY A 45 13.87 -20.90 3.23
CA GLY A 45 12.91 -21.56 2.34
C GLY A 45 11.45 -21.27 2.66
N THR A 46 11.16 -20.56 3.73
CA THR A 46 9.79 -20.20 4.09
C THR A 46 9.17 -19.28 3.02
N PRO A 47 7.98 -19.62 2.50
CA PRO A 47 7.30 -18.72 1.56
C PRO A 47 7.00 -17.37 2.19
N PHE A 48 7.26 -16.30 1.44
CA PHE A 48 6.96 -14.95 1.87
C PHE A 48 6.26 -14.24 0.71
N PRO A 49 4.94 -14.33 0.63
CA PRO A 49 4.20 -13.86 -0.55
C PRO A 49 4.12 -12.34 -0.70
N THR A 50 4.50 -11.59 0.31
CA THR A 50 4.50 -10.13 0.25
C THR A 50 5.66 -9.65 -0.62
N LEU A 51 5.33 -9.02 -1.75
CA LEU A 51 6.33 -8.49 -2.67
C LEU A 51 6.88 -7.15 -2.21
N TYR A 52 6.00 -6.26 -1.73
CA TYR A 52 6.33 -4.93 -1.26
C TYR A 52 5.95 -4.79 0.20
N TYR A 53 6.91 -4.40 1.02
CA TYR A 53 6.73 -4.32 2.48
C TYR A 53 6.95 -2.88 2.94
N LEU A 54 5.95 -2.29 3.57
CA LEU A 54 5.99 -0.91 4.07
C LEU A 54 6.82 -0.84 5.34
N THR A 55 7.84 0.03 5.38
CA THR A 55 8.77 0.09 6.51
C THR A 55 8.82 1.45 7.19
N GLU A 56 8.51 2.54 6.48
CA GLU A 56 8.69 3.89 7.01
C GLU A 56 7.64 4.19 8.07
N PRO A 57 8.04 4.59 9.30
CA PRO A 57 7.11 4.66 10.44
C PRO A 57 5.92 5.59 10.28
N ARG A 58 6.09 6.73 9.60
CA ARG A 58 4.98 7.68 9.39
C ARG A 58 3.91 7.08 8.49
N LEU A 59 4.34 6.37 7.47
CA LEU A 59 3.43 5.68 6.54
C LEU A 59 2.77 4.48 7.23
N VAL A 60 3.52 3.73 8.00
CA VAL A 60 2.99 2.60 8.78
C VAL A 60 1.92 3.07 9.77
N ALA A 61 2.18 4.19 10.44
CA ALA A 61 1.21 4.75 11.39
C ALA A 61 -0.10 5.14 10.69
N GLN A 62 -0.01 5.73 9.49
CA GLN A 62 -1.20 6.10 8.72
C GLN A 62 -1.96 4.85 8.24
N ALA A 63 -1.26 3.83 7.77
CA ALA A 63 -1.88 2.57 7.38
C ALA A 63 -2.63 1.95 8.56
N SER A 64 -2.00 1.90 9.72
CA SER A 64 -2.62 1.35 10.94
C SER A 64 -3.86 2.14 11.34
N ARG A 65 -3.81 3.47 11.26
CA ARG A 65 -4.95 4.33 11.58
C ARG A 65 -6.13 4.03 10.64
N MET A 66 -5.85 3.89 9.34
CA MET A 66 -6.89 3.58 8.37
C MET A 66 -7.48 2.18 8.57
N GLU A 67 -6.65 1.21 8.95
CA GLU A 67 -7.13 -0.15 9.23
C GLU A 67 -8.02 -0.20 10.48
N ALA A 68 -7.80 0.72 11.42
CA ALA A 68 -8.64 0.81 12.60
C ALA A 68 -9.96 1.55 12.34
N SER A 69 -10.14 2.13 11.16
CA SER A 69 -11.34 2.85 10.77
C SER A 69 -12.29 1.95 9.97
N HIS A 70 -13.37 2.51 9.44
CA HIS A 70 -14.30 1.79 8.56
C HIS A 70 -13.85 1.75 7.10
N LEU A 71 -12.67 2.29 6.78
CA LEU A 71 -12.25 2.47 5.39
C LEU A 71 -12.16 1.15 4.61
N MET A 72 -11.60 0.10 5.21
CA MET A 72 -11.48 -1.18 4.50
C MET A 72 -12.83 -1.77 4.15
N LYS A 73 -13.80 -1.63 5.06
CA LYS A 73 -15.16 -2.08 4.81
C LYS A 73 -15.80 -1.27 3.68
N ASP A 74 -15.64 0.04 3.70
CA ASP A 74 -16.14 0.92 2.65
C ASP A 74 -15.51 0.59 1.29
N MET A 75 -14.22 0.41 1.24
CA MET A 75 -13.51 0.06 0.01
C MET A 75 -14.01 -1.28 -0.55
N THR A 76 -14.19 -2.27 0.33
CA THR A 76 -14.69 -3.58 -0.07
C THR A 76 -16.11 -3.47 -0.65
N GLU A 77 -16.97 -2.68 -0.03
CA GLU A 77 -18.33 -2.46 -0.53
C GLU A 77 -18.31 -1.80 -1.92
N ARG A 78 -17.43 -0.82 -2.12
CA ARG A 78 -17.30 -0.16 -3.42
C ARG A 78 -16.83 -1.10 -4.53
N LEU A 79 -16.03 -2.10 -4.20
CA LEU A 79 -15.65 -3.13 -5.17
C LEU A 79 -16.87 -3.87 -5.73
N HIS A 80 -17.91 -4.02 -4.93
CA HIS A 80 -19.13 -4.74 -5.37
C HIS A 80 -20.10 -3.86 -6.16
N THR A 81 -19.92 -2.54 -6.10
CA THR A 81 -20.86 -1.59 -6.73
C THR A 81 -20.25 -0.80 -7.88
N ASP A 82 -18.93 -0.85 -8.03
CA ASP A 82 -18.19 -0.09 -9.05
C ASP A 82 -17.41 -1.05 -9.95
N PRO A 83 -17.97 -1.39 -11.15
CA PRO A 83 -17.31 -2.33 -12.05
C PRO A 83 -15.91 -1.89 -12.52
N GLN A 84 -15.69 -0.59 -12.68
CA GLN A 84 -14.37 -0.11 -13.12
C GLN A 84 -13.34 -0.28 -12.01
N LEU A 85 -13.72 0.00 -10.76
CA LEU A 85 -12.85 -0.22 -9.63
C LEU A 85 -12.53 -1.71 -9.46
N GLN A 86 -13.54 -2.56 -9.61
CA GLN A 86 -13.35 -4.01 -9.56
C GLN A 86 -12.38 -4.47 -10.65
N ALA A 87 -12.53 -3.97 -11.88
CA ALA A 87 -11.65 -4.34 -12.99
C ALA A 87 -10.21 -3.91 -12.72
N ASN A 88 -10.01 -2.70 -12.17
CA ASN A 88 -8.68 -2.24 -11.78
C ASN A 88 -8.08 -3.15 -10.71
N TYR A 89 -8.86 -3.50 -9.70
CA TYR A 89 -8.37 -4.30 -8.57
C TYR A 89 -8.00 -5.72 -9.03
N GLN A 90 -8.78 -6.29 -9.95
CA GLN A 90 -8.47 -7.58 -10.56
C GLN A 90 -7.17 -7.50 -11.36
N ALA A 91 -6.98 -6.44 -12.15
CA ALA A 91 -5.76 -6.25 -12.92
C ALA A 91 -4.55 -6.05 -12.00
N ALA A 92 -4.72 -5.31 -10.91
CA ALA A 92 -3.66 -5.10 -9.92
C ALA A 92 -3.26 -6.42 -9.26
N HIS A 93 -4.24 -7.27 -8.94
CA HIS A 93 -4.00 -8.61 -8.42
C HIS A 93 -3.12 -9.43 -9.36
N GLN A 94 -3.49 -9.46 -10.64
CA GLN A 94 -2.74 -10.24 -11.63
C GLN A 94 -1.33 -9.68 -11.85
N HIS A 95 -1.21 -8.35 -11.93
CA HIS A 95 0.08 -7.69 -12.07
C HIS A 95 1.02 -8.03 -10.90
N TYR A 96 0.49 -8.01 -9.67
CA TYR A 96 1.26 -8.35 -8.47
C TYR A 96 1.75 -9.80 -8.54
N LEU A 97 0.86 -10.73 -8.90
CA LEU A 97 1.22 -12.15 -9.05
C LEU A 97 2.31 -12.34 -10.11
N ASP A 98 2.14 -11.72 -11.27
CA ASP A 98 3.08 -11.88 -12.37
C ASP A 98 4.46 -11.37 -11.97
N LYS A 99 4.52 -10.23 -11.29
CA LYS A 99 5.78 -9.65 -10.88
C LYS A 99 6.47 -10.51 -9.80
N ARG A 100 5.73 -10.95 -8.81
CA ARG A 100 6.28 -11.83 -7.76
C ARG A 100 6.74 -13.15 -8.35
N ASN A 101 5.90 -13.76 -9.18
CA ASN A 101 6.19 -15.08 -9.74
C ASN A 101 7.31 -15.04 -10.79
N SER A 102 7.62 -13.86 -11.33
CA SER A 102 8.80 -13.71 -12.20
C SER A 102 10.11 -13.95 -11.43
N MET A 103 10.11 -13.76 -10.12
CA MET A 103 11.25 -14.08 -9.28
C MET A 103 11.23 -15.55 -8.86
N GLU A 104 10.09 -16.03 -8.39
CA GLU A 104 9.87 -17.43 -8.06
C GLU A 104 8.37 -17.68 -7.93
N ASP A 105 7.85 -18.67 -8.64
CA ASP A 105 6.44 -19.04 -8.57
C ASP A 105 6.17 -19.85 -7.31
N LEU A 106 5.36 -19.32 -6.42
CA LEU A 106 4.96 -20.02 -5.19
C LEU A 106 3.79 -21.00 -5.41
N GLY A 107 3.26 -21.07 -6.65
CA GLY A 107 2.16 -21.97 -6.98
C GLY A 107 0.83 -21.61 -6.34
N THR A 108 0.63 -20.34 -5.98
CA THR A 108 -0.60 -19.86 -5.37
C THR A 108 -1.16 -18.66 -6.14
N ASN A 109 -2.49 -18.51 -6.08
CA ASN A 109 -3.18 -17.33 -6.62
C ASN A 109 -3.32 -16.21 -5.60
N PHE A 110 -2.79 -16.38 -4.41
CA PHE A 110 -2.82 -15.35 -3.36
C PHE A 110 -1.80 -14.27 -3.69
N SER A 111 -2.25 -13.01 -3.81
CA SER A 111 -1.36 -11.86 -3.98
C SER A 111 -1.10 -11.18 -2.64
N GLY A 112 -1.99 -10.31 -2.21
CA GLY A 112 -1.86 -9.61 -0.94
C GLY A 112 -3.00 -8.63 -0.72
N GLY A 113 -3.15 -8.18 0.51
CA GLY A 113 -4.10 -7.15 0.87
C GLY A 113 -5.58 -7.49 0.71
N GLY A 114 -5.89 -8.73 0.34
CA GLY A 114 -7.25 -9.16 0.04
C GLY A 114 -7.61 -9.11 -1.43
N MET A 115 -6.67 -8.70 -2.32
CA MET A 115 -6.91 -8.67 -3.76
C MET A 115 -7.25 -10.07 -4.28
N PRO A 116 -8.17 -10.23 -5.23
CA PRO A 116 -8.93 -9.17 -5.90
C PRO A 116 -10.33 -8.94 -5.30
N ASP A 117 -10.69 -9.57 -4.18
CA ASP A 117 -12.09 -9.66 -3.76
C ASP A 117 -12.47 -8.66 -2.67
N ARG A 118 -11.52 -8.24 -1.86
CA ARG A 118 -11.77 -7.41 -0.68
C ARG A 118 -10.52 -6.63 -0.28
N VAL A 119 -10.66 -5.75 0.70
CA VAL A 119 -9.52 -5.04 1.28
C VAL A 119 -9.32 -5.55 2.71
N LYS A 120 -8.19 -6.22 2.93
CA LYS A 120 -7.82 -6.77 4.24
C LYS A 120 -6.64 -6.05 4.87
N CYS A 121 -5.84 -5.34 4.08
CA CYS A 121 -4.60 -4.74 4.59
C CYS A 121 -4.27 -3.48 3.81
N ILE A 122 -4.32 -2.34 4.48
CA ILE A 122 -3.95 -1.06 3.90
C ILE A 122 -2.43 -0.95 3.73
N HIS A 123 -1.64 -1.57 4.63
CA HIS A 123 -0.18 -1.57 4.51
C HIS A 123 0.26 -2.12 3.15
N VAL A 124 -0.31 -3.25 2.74
CA VAL A 124 0.04 -3.88 1.46
C VAL A 124 -0.34 -2.98 0.29
N LEU A 125 -1.53 -2.39 0.32
CA LEU A 125 -2.00 -1.55 -0.78
C LEU A 125 -1.20 -0.26 -0.90
N MET A 126 -0.85 0.38 0.21
CA MET A 126 -0.01 1.57 0.19
C MET A 126 1.39 1.25 -0.33
N ALA A 127 1.99 0.16 0.16
CA ALA A 127 3.31 -0.26 -0.29
C ALA A 127 3.31 -0.50 -1.81
N TYR A 128 2.29 -1.16 -2.31
CA TYR A 128 2.13 -1.45 -3.73
C TYR A 128 1.98 -0.17 -4.56
N ALA A 129 1.07 0.71 -4.15
CA ALA A 129 0.83 1.98 -4.86
C ALA A 129 2.08 2.85 -4.90
N LEU A 130 2.75 3.01 -3.77
CA LEU A 130 3.97 3.83 -3.70
C LEU A 130 5.10 3.26 -4.55
N SER A 131 5.22 1.94 -4.61
CA SER A 131 6.29 1.28 -5.38
C SER A 131 6.07 1.35 -6.88
N GLU A 132 4.82 1.22 -7.35
CA GLU A 132 4.50 1.18 -8.77
C GLU A 132 4.10 2.55 -9.34
N GLY A 133 3.74 3.49 -8.47
CA GLY A 133 3.22 4.77 -8.90
C GLY A 133 1.71 4.74 -9.13
N PRO A 134 1.08 5.94 -9.25
CA PRO A 134 -0.37 6.03 -9.40
C PRO A 134 -0.88 5.32 -10.65
N GLY A 135 -2.07 4.75 -10.56
CA GLY A 135 -2.79 4.15 -11.68
C GLY A 135 -2.77 2.63 -11.68
N VAL A 136 -1.89 1.98 -10.94
CA VAL A 136 -1.80 0.52 -10.93
C VAL A 136 -2.83 -0.08 -9.99
N VAL A 137 -2.91 0.41 -8.76
CA VAL A 137 -3.87 -0.09 -7.77
C VAL A 137 -4.60 1.11 -7.15
N LEU A 138 -5.80 1.41 -7.69
CA LEU A 138 -6.53 2.64 -7.34
C LEU A 138 -6.88 2.72 -5.85
N LEU A 139 -7.22 1.62 -5.21
CA LEU A 139 -7.50 1.63 -3.77
C LEU A 139 -6.25 1.94 -2.95
N GLY A 140 -5.08 1.52 -3.43
CA GLY A 140 -3.82 1.91 -2.83
C GLY A 140 -3.53 3.39 -3.05
N ASP A 141 -3.80 3.90 -4.25
CA ASP A 141 -3.64 5.32 -4.56
C ASP A 141 -4.48 6.17 -3.62
N GLU A 142 -5.71 5.73 -3.37
CA GLU A 142 -6.61 6.42 -2.43
C GLU A 142 -6.06 6.42 -1.01
N ALA A 143 -5.58 5.29 -0.54
CA ALA A 143 -5.01 5.20 0.82
C ALA A 143 -3.81 6.14 0.97
N VAL A 144 -2.96 6.20 -0.05
CA VAL A 144 -1.81 7.13 -0.05
C VAL A 144 -2.28 8.58 -0.06
N ALA A 145 -3.31 8.91 -0.86
CA ALA A 145 -3.86 10.27 -0.90
C ALA A 145 -4.42 10.69 0.47
N ARG A 146 -5.10 9.78 1.17
CA ARG A 146 -5.60 10.06 2.51
C ARG A 146 -4.47 10.29 3.51
N ALA A 147 -3.43 9.47 3.46
CA ALA A 147 -2.25 9.66 4.30
C ALA A 147 -1.55 10.98 3.99
N ALA A 148 -1.50 11.36 2.71
CA ALA A 148 -0.88 12.61 2.28
C ALA A 148 -1.58 13.83 2.88
N ASP A 149 -2.90 13.83 2.83
CA ASP A 149 -3.69 15.02 3.17
C ASP A 149 -4.19 14.99 4.61
N GLU A 150 -4.80 13.90 5.04
CA GLU A 150 -5.29 13.76 6.42
C GLU A 150 -4.15 13.54 7.40
N GLY A 151 -3.10 12.84 6.97
CA GLY A 151 -1.93 12.57 7.80
C GLY A 151 -0.83 13.62 7.71
N GLY A 152 -0.99 14.61 6.83
CA GLY A 152 -0.02 15.69 6.70
C GLY A 152 1.31 15.27 6.10
N LEU A 153 1.34 14.23 5.27
CA LEU A 153 2.59 13.67 4.75
C LEU A 153 2.93 14.08 3.31
N ARG A 154 2.08 14.91 2.68
CA ARG A 154 2.33 15.34 1.30
C ARG A 154 3.59 16.20 1.23
N GLY A 155 4.54 15.78 0.40
CA GLY A 155 5.80 16.47 0.22
C GLY A 155 6.91 16.06 1.19
N THR A 156 6.60 15.23 2.19
CA THR A 156 7.61 14.68 3.11
C THR A 156 7.76 13.18 2.93
N ALA A 157 6.79 12.39 3.36
CA ALA A 157 6.81 10.94 3.18
C ALA A 157 6.14 10.51 1.86
N ILE A 158 5.30 11.35 1.28
CA ILE A 158 4.53 11.05 0.06
C ILE A 158 4.85 12.13 -0.98
N PRO A 159 4.96 11.74 -2.27
CA PRO A 159 5.24 12.72 -3.32
C PRO A 159 4.26 13.88 -3.29
N LYS A 160 4.79 15.09 -3.50
CA LYS A 160 4.00 16.31 -3.47
C LYS A 160 2.89 16.29 -4.51
N ASP A 161 3.15 15.68 -5.66
CA ASP A 161 2.22 15.60 -6.78
C ASP A 161 1.36 14.33 -6.81
N TRP A 162 1.34 13.55 -5.70
CA TRP A 162 0.48 12.38 -5.62
C TRP A 162 -0.98 12.78 -5.87
N PRO A 163 -1.76 11.99 -6.63
CA PRO A 163 -3.15 12.33 -6.91
C PRO A 163 -3.93 12.64 -5.63
N THR A 164 -4.82 13.62 -5.73
CA THR A 164 -5.72 13.95 -4.63
C THR A 164 -6.94 13.02 -4.66
N LEU A 165 -7.73 13.02 -3.60
CA LEU A 165 -8.99 12.27 -3.61
C LEU A 165 -9.90 12.73 -4.74
N ALA A 166 -9.94 14.06 -5.01
CA ALA A 166 -10.72 14.59 -6.12
C ALA A 166 -10.24 14.07 -7.47
N ASP A 167 -8.91 14.01 -7.67
CA ASP A 167 -8.31 13.44 -8.88
C ASP A 167 -8.73 11.99 -9.09
N LEU A 168 -8.93 11.26 -8.00
CA LEU A 168 -9.33 9.85 -8.03
C LEU A 168 -10.84 9.67 -8.12
N GLY A 169 -11.60 10.77 -8.22
CA GLY A 169 -13.05 10.72 -8.31
C GLY A 169 -13.75 10.43 -6.99
N ILE A 170 -13.07 10.63 -5.87
CA ILE A 170 -13.63 10.38 -4.55
C ILE A 170 -14.18 11.67 -3.99
N THR A 171 -15.44 11.63 -3.58
CA THR A 171 -16.16 12.81 -3.11
C THR A 171 -16.03 13.00 -1.60
N ASP A 172 -16.42 14.17 -1.12
CA ASP A 172 -16.41 14.50 0.29
C ASP A 172 -17.29 13.56 1.13
N ALA A 173 -18.28 12.94 0.53
CA ALA A 173 -19.15 12.00 1.22
C ALA A 173 -18.37 10.87 1.86
N LEU A 174 -17.33 10.35 1.19
CA LEU A 174 -16.49 9.30 1.76
C LEU A 174 -15.64 9.83 2.90
N THR A 175 -15.18 11.05 2.80
CA THR A 175 -14.44 11.69 3.86
C THR A 175 -15.31 11.84 5.10
N ASP A 176 -16.55 12.26 4.91
CA ASP A 176 -17.50 12.40 6.01
C ASP A 176 -17.80 11.06 6.67
N MET A 177 -17.94 10.00 5.89
CA MET A 177 -18.10 8.66 6.43
C MET A 177 -16.92 8.27 7.30
N GLY A 178 -15.74 8.60 6.84
CA GLY A 178 -14.53 8.32 7.59
C GLY A 178 -14.45 9.15 8.86
N ALA A 179 -14.98 10.32 8.82
CA ALA A 179 -14.96 11.21 9.97
C ALA A 179 -15.99 10.78 10.96
N VAL A 180 -17.12 10.29 10.52
CA VAL A 180 -17.94 9.88 11.34
C VAL A 180 -19.06 9.68 11.02
N SER A 181 -19.17 9.72 10.15
CA SER A 181 -20.27 9.40 9.76
C SER A 181 -21.21 10.08 10.50
N TYR A 182 -21.15 10.97 10.77
CA TYR A 182 -22.00 11.54 11.35
C TYR A 182 -22.44 12.67 10.88
N THR A 183 -22.31 13.07 10.61
CA THR A 183 -22.70 13.92 10.19
C THR A 183 -23.24 14.18 9.36
N HIS A 184 -23.39 14.36 9.00
CA HIS A 184 -23.64 14.78 8.27
C HIS A 184 -24.12 15.29 8.24
N LEU A 185 -23.98 15.38 8.62
CA LEU A 185 -24.17 15.86 8.60
C LEU A 185 -24.41 16.65 8.64
N THR A 186 -24.28 17.01 8.85
CA THR A 186 -24.51 17.89 8.80
C THR A 186 -24.99 18.27 8.60
#